data_b37a8de72197f010283622fa4f8b1dff
#
_entry.id   b37a8de72197f010283622fa4f8b1dff
#
_cell.length_a   1.000
_cell.length_b   1.000
_cell.length_c   1.000
_cell.angle_alpha   90.00
_cell.angle_beta   90.00
_cell.angle_gamma   90.00
#
_symmetry.space_group_name_H-M   'P 1'
#
loop_
_entity.id
_entity.type
_entity.pdbx_description
1 polymer ?
#
loop_
_entity_poly.entity_id
_entity_poly.type
_entity_poly.pdbx_seq_one_letter_code
_entity_poly.pdbx_strand_id
1 'polypeptide(L)'
;MLDGNAFVSGLTMSGGEYMLGADGGDYNILGQFEFTGGRLDMTQNKDGAQTGTQEELTIENLDKAGGTFIMDTDLNNEEGDKITIKEAANVGTSYIQVNDTSLLNGTVTDRKNLLLVKDNSGKLTFEGKDLNNGGIWTFTPEIENGLNVKDNAGNVIGSKEEWYLTHIDRSVNNDTQVLLDGSDSSYAMWRNTNDTLRKHLGDLHYRTNKKGVEGIWAHYTGGKFGGSGFDSSYNMYQLGYDKADNAKSTYGFALESGTGHADYSFGSGKDKLFSGSFYGTWTGDDGSYTDVVAKIGQFDADIKSYGDYPDKASYKNRAYSVSIEYGKTIELSEKSGTFVEPQLQFIAGRLSSSEYTTDRGNNVYVGGLNSYIGRVGFVAGQKTKDGNDVYFKASALHEFGGIRDIHMEAANGETLSMSKDYSDTWFEVGIGTNIKLSKASYFYGDIERSFGGEIEKKWQINAGVRFEF
;
A
#
# COMPACT_ATOMS: atom_id res chain seq x y z
N MET A 1 -15.35 -11.23 35.77
CA MET A 1 -16.12 -12.12 34.88
C MET A 1 -17.25 -12.75 35.67
N LEU A 2 -18.44 -12.79 35.12
CA LEU A 2 -19.60 -13.48 35.64
C LEU A 2 -19.90 -14.66 34.72
N ASP A 3 -20.10 -15.84 35.26
CA ASP A 3 -20.49 -17.06 34.52
C ASP A 3 -21.96 -17.40 34.79
N GLY A 4 -22.67 -17.81 33.73
CA GLY A 4 -24.07 -18.23 33.84
C GLY A 4 -25.02 -17.11 34.25
N ASN A 5 -26.18 -17.40 34.73
CA ASN A 5 -27.16 -16.43 35.21
C ASN A 5 -26.62 -15.67 36.42
N ALA A 6 -26.00 -14.51 36.19
CA ALA A 6 -25.32 -13.76 37.22
C ALA A 6 -26.07 -12.48 37.61
N PHE A 7 -25.95 -12.11 38.89
CA PHE A 7 -26.56 -10.91 39.46
C PHE A 7 -25.49 -10.01 40.11
N VAL A 8 -25.50 -8.76 39.76
CA VAL A 8 -24.65 -7.73 40.39
C VAL A 8 -25.55 -6.69 41.05
N SER A 9 -25.27 -6.36 42.32
CA SER A 9 -26.10 -5.40 43.08
C SER A 9 -25.86 -3.93 42.75
N GLY A 10 -24.81 -3.64 42.02
CA GLY A 10 -24.45 -2.31 41.50
C GLY A 10 -23.07 -2.38 40.86
N LEU A 11 -22.82 -1.52 39.84
CA LEU A 11 -21.59 -1.49 39.09
C LEU A 11 -21.21 -0.06 38.75
N THR A 12 -19.93 0.28 38.87
CA THR A 12 -19.39 1.56 38.40
C THR A 12 -18.22 1.29 37.48
N MET A 13 -18.31 1.78 36.22
CA MET A 13 -17.27 1.67 35.23
C MET A 13 -16.94 3.05 34.65
N SER A 14 -15.69 3.48 34.81
CA SER A 14 -15.15 4.69 34.21
C SER A 14 -14.02 4.44 33.22
N GLY A 15 -13.65 3.17 33.03
CA GLY A 15 -12.61 2.71 32.12
C GLY A 15 -12.38 1.20 32.29
N GLY A 16 -11.44 0.66 31.51
CA GLY A 16 -11.13 -0.78 31.52
C GLY A 16 -12.19 -1.61 30.79
N GLU A 17 -12.12 -2.95 31.00
CA GLU A 17 -13.00 -3.90 30.34
C GLU A 17 -13.57 -4.88 31.36
N TYR A 18 -14.86 -5.17 31.22
CA TYR A 18 -15.59 -6.13 32.04
C TYR A 18 -16.25 -7.15 31.13
N MET A 19 -15.95 -8.42 31.31
CA MET A 19 -16.48 -9.53 30.51
C MET A 19 -17.63 -10.22 31.23
N LEU A 20 -18.72 -10.51 30.49
CA LEU A 20 -19.91 -11.24 30.97
C LEU A 20 -19.72 -12.69 30.61
N GLY A 21 -18.94 -13.39 30.59
CA GLY A 21 -18.80 -14.84 30.48
C GLY A 21 -19.40 -15.53 29.24
N ALA A 22 -20.03 -14.84 28.34
CA ALA A 22 -20.51 -15.25 27.01
C ALA A 22 -20.77 -16.77 26.83
N ASP A 23 -21.71 -17.31 27.55
CA ASP A 23 -22.11 -18.74 27.53
C ASP A 23 -23.61 -18.94 27.27
N GLY A 24 -24.30 -17.94 26.71
CA GLY A 24 -25.72 -17.95 26.39
C GLY A 24 -26.62 -17.74 27.60
N GLY A 25 -26.13 -17.01 28.61
CA GLY A 25 -26.85 -16.77 29.85
C GLY A 25 -27.59 -15.43 29.93
N ASP A 26 -28.44 -15.32 30.96
CA ASP A 26 -29.12 -14.09 31.35
C ASP A 26 -28.33 -13.37 32.44
N TYR A 27 -27.92 -12.15 32.20
CA TYR A 27 -27.15 -11.33 33.12
C TYR A 27 -27.99 -10.19 33.65
N ASN A 28 -27.87 -9.87 34.95
CA ASN A 28 -28.69 -8.85 35.59
C ASN A 28 -27.84 -7.90 36.44
N ILE A 29 -27.91 -6.60 36.18
CA ILE A 29 -27.39 -5.55 37.05
C ILE A 29 -28.57 -4.97 37.82
N LEU A 30 -28.75 -5.41 39.11
CA LEU A 30 -29.95 -5.14 39.91
C LEU A 30 -29.96 -3.79 40.61
N GLY A 31 -28.84 -3.11 40.71
CA GLY A 31 -28.71 -1.79 41.30
C GLY A 31 -28.39 -0.70 40.29
N GLN A 32 -27.78 0.37 40.78
CA GLN A 32 -27.32 1.43 39.90
C GLN A 32 -26.11 0.99 39.09
N PHE A 33 -26.14 1.30 37.82
CA PHE A 33 -25.00 1.14 36.92
C PHE A 33 -24.52 2.51 36.43
N GLU A 34 -23.34 2.94 36.89
CA GLU A 34 -22.64 4.12 36.38
C GLU A 34 -21.67 3.65 35.29
N PHE A 35 -21.95 3.98 34.03
CA PHE A 35 -21.15 3.54 32.89
C PHE A 35 -20.60 4.76 32.12
N THR A 36 -19.66 5.47 32.74
CA THR A 36 -19.10 6.72 32.20
C THR A 36 -17.95 6.50 31.20
N GLY A 37 -17.45 5.27 31.09
CA GLY A 37 -16.38 4.86 30.18
C GLY A 37 -16.02 3.40 30.38
N GLY A 38 -15.10 2.90 29.54
CA GLY A 38 -14.74 1.49 29.50
C GLY A 38 -15.61 0.66 28.56
N ARG A 39 -15.41 -0.65 28.60
CA ARG A 39 -16.10 -1.62 27.72
C ARG A 39 -16.71 -2.74 28.54
N LEU A 40 -17.96 -3.05 28.25
CA LEU A 40 -18.65 -4.22 28.76
C LEU A 40 -18.76 -5.21 27.60
N ASP A 41 -18.00 -6.30 27.69
CA ASP A 41 -17.84 -7.28 26.62
C ASP A 41 -18.76 -8.48 26.88
N MET A 42 -19.67 -8.73 25.92
CA MET A 42 -20.63 -9.85 25.94
C MET A 42 -20.19 -10.98 25.00
N THR A 43 -19.05 -10.81 24.29
CA THR A 43 -18.62 -11.70 23.20
C THR A 43 -17.59 -12.76 23.60
N GLN A 44 -16.94 -12.61 24.77
CA GLN A 44 -15.82 -13.44 25.17
C GLN A 44 -16.16 -14.30 26.41
N ASN A 45 -15.83 -15.56 26.33
CA ASN A 45 -15.87 -16.44 27.49
C ASN A 45 -14.70 -16.17 28.47
N LYS A 46 -14.69 -16.87 29.60
CA LYS A 46 -13.65 -16.74 30.64
C LYS A 46 -12.20 -16.98 30.14
N ASP A 47 -12.04 -17.68 29.04
CA ASP A 47 -10.75 -18.00 28.44
C ASP A 47 -10.35 -16.96 27.36
N GLY A 48 -11.19 -15.93 27.14
CA GLY A 48 -11.00 -14.88 26.13
C GLY A 48 -11.34 -15.31 24.70
N ALA A 49 -11.96 -16.49 24.52
CA ALA A 49 -12.42 -16.93 23.22
C ALA A 49 -13.81 -16.37 22.91
N GLN A 50 -14.00 -15.86 21.71
CA GLN A 50 -15.32 -15.45 21.21
C GLN A 50 -16.19 -16.68 20.98
N THR A 51 -17.44 -16.62 21.41
CA THR A 51 -18.34 -17.80 21.43
C THR A 51 -19.44 -17.73 20.37
N GLY A 52 -19.86 -16.51 19.96
CA GLY A 52 -21.00 -16.31 19.07
C GLY A 52 -22.33 -16.79 19.65
N THR A 53 -22.40 -16.95 20.99
CA THR A 53 -23.65 -17.22 21.72
C THR A 53 -24.46 -15.94 21.89
N GLN A 54 -25.75 -16.04 22.15
CA GLN A 54 -26.63 -14.89 22.39
C GLN A 54 -26.85 -14.72 23.90
N GLU A 55 -26.49 -13.54 24.39
CA GLU A 55 -26.63 -13.14 25.78
C GLU A 55 -27.73 -12.10 25.94
N GLU A 56 -28.49 -12.17 27.08
CA GLU A 56 -29.41 -11.10 27.44
C GLU A 56 -28.93 -10.39 28.71
N LEU A 57 -28.65 -9.08 28.59
CA LEU A 57 -28.27 -8.23 29.71
C LEU A 57 -29.43 -7.35 30.12
N THR A 58 -29.90 -7.49 31.36
CA THR A 58 -30.89 -6.62 31.99
C THR A 58 -30.21 -5.66 32.97
N ILE A 59 -30.41 -4.34 32.76
CA ILE A 59 -29.91 -3.26 33.60
C ILE A 59 -31.14 -2.62 34.28
N GLU A 60 -31.24 -2.71 35.61
CA GLU A 60 -32.38 -2.13 36.35
C GLU A 60 -32.37 -0.60 36.30
N ASN A 61 -31.19 0.03 36.51
CA ASN A 61 -31.05 1.50 36.45
C ASN A 61 -29.67 1.90 35.90
N LEU A 62 -29.64 2.49 34.70
CA LEU A 62 -28.44 3.10 34.15
C LEU A 62 -28.40 4.55 34.59
N ASP A 63 -27.59 4.85 35.60
CA ASP A 63 -27.51 6.20 36.18
C ASP A 63 -26.72 7.17 35.28
N LYS A 64 -25.60 6.71 34.72
CA LYS A 64 -24.78 7.47 33.77
C LYS A 64 -24.46 6.63 32.56
N ALA A 65 -24.56 7.22 31.38
CA ALA A 65 -24.20 6.61 30.10
C ALA A 65 -22.87 7.23 29.57
N GLY A 66 -22.12 6.47 28.77
CA GLY A 66 -20.84 6.91 28.20
C GLY A 66 -19.86 5.76 27.90
N GLY A 67 -20.16 4.56 28.34
CA GLY A 67 -19.35 3.37 28.03
C GLY A 67 -19.75 2.68 26.74
N THR A 68 -19.01 1.63 26.39
CA THR A 68 -19.18 0.84 25.16
C THR A 68 -19.63 -0.57 25.49
N PHE A 69 -20.71 -1.04 24.89
CA PHE A 69 -21.11 -2.44 24.89
C PHE A 69 -20.52 -3.13 23.66
N ILE A 70 -19.91 -4.30 23.85
CA ILE A 70 -19.43 -5.15 22.75
C ILE A 70 -20.36 -6.36 22.71
N MET A 71 -21.00 -6.58 21.55
CA MET A 71 -22.09 -7.53 21.38
C MET A 71 -21.80 -8.50 20.24
N ASP A 72 -22.10 -9.79 20.42
CA ASP A 72 -22.14 -10.76 19.33
C ASP A 72 -23.40 -10.57 18.50
N THR A 73 -23.24 -10.62 17.17
CA THR A 73 -24.36 -10.53 16.24
C THR A 73 -24.18 -11.49 15.06
N ASP A 74 -25.29 -11.89 14.47
CA ASP A 74 -25.40 -12.46 13.12
C ASP A 74 -26.45 -11.64 12.36
N LEU A 75 -26.02 -10.58 11.72
CA LEU A 75 -26.93 -9.64 11.07
C LEU A 75 -27.68 -10.28 9.91
N ASN A 76 -27.13 -11.29 9.22
CA ASN A 76 -27.81 -12.00 8.15
C ASN A 76 -29.05 -12.77 8.65
N ASN A 77 -28.96 -13.37 9.84
CA ASN A 77 -30.04 -14.12 10.46
C ASN A 77 -30.89 -13.26 11.40
N GLU A 78 -30.52 -12.00 11.63
CA GLU A 78 -31.15 -11.07 12.61
C GLU A 78 -31.14 -11.64 14.03
N GLU A 79 -30.03 -12.26 14.41
CA GLU A 79 -29.76 -12.84 15.73
C GLU A 79 -28.60 -12.13 16.42
N GLY A 80 -28.62 -12.02 17.74
CA GLY A 80 -27.53 -11.40 18.50
C GLY A 80 -27.88 -11.12 19.94
N ASP A 81 -26.90 -10.64 20.67
CA ASP A 81 -27.04 -10.19 22.06
C ASP A 81 -28.10 -9.11 22.20
N LYS A 82 -28.71 -9.04 23.36
CA LYS A 82 -29.73 -8.03 23.67
C LYS A 82 -29.47 -7.36 25.01
N ILE A 83 -29.77 -6.07 25.05
CA ILE A 83 -29.71 -5.27 26.27
C ILE A 83 -31.10 -4.70 26.57
N THR A 84 -31.58 -4.92 27.78
CA THR A 84 -32.82 -4.31 28.29
C THR A 84 -32.47 -3.38 29.46
N ILE A 85 -32.75 -2.07 29.29
CA ILE A 85 -32.60 -1.08 30.36
C ILE A 85 -33.99 -0.71 30.86
N LYS A 86 -34.26 -0.99 32.13
CA LYS A 86 -35.56 -0.73 32.71
C LYS A 86 -35.77 0.74 33.02
N GLU A 87 -34.78 1.37 33.64
CA GLU A 87 -34.78 2.78 33.97
C GLU A 87 -33.43 3.45 33.67
N ALA A 88 -33.45 4.73 33.34
CA ALA A 88 -32.26 5.57 33.30
C ALA A 88 -32.52 6.86 34.09
N ALA A 89 -31.59 7.20 34.99
CA ALA A 89 -31.73 8.42 35.81
C ALA A 89 -31.54 9.68 34.94
N ASN A 90 -30.58 9.67 34.04
CA ASN A 90 -30.17 10.79 33.23
C ASN A 90 -30.24 10.48 31.74
N VAL A 91 -30.29 11.55 30.91
CA VAL A 91 -30.02 11.44 29.47
C VAL A 91 -28.52 11.18 29.23
N GLY A 92 -28.18 10.44 28.18
CA GLY A 92 -26.79 10.22 27.83
C GLY A 92 -26.64 9.32 26.61
N THR A 93 -25.40 9.22 26.10
CA THR A 93 -25.06 8.40 24.95
C THR A 93 -24.14 7.26 25.40
N SER A 94 -24.47 6.03 25.02
CA SER A 94 -23.58 4.87 25.08
C SER A 94 -23.24 4.38 23.67
N TYR A 95 -22.17 3.62 23.57
CA TYR A 95 -21.66 3.14 22.28
C TYR A 95 -21.85 1.62 22.14
N ILE A 96 -22.03 1.17 20.90
CA ILE A 96 -22.15 -0.24 20.55
C ILE A 96 -21.05 -0.60 19.56
N GLN A 97 -20.25 -1.59 19.90
CA GLN A 97 -19.37 -2.33 19.00
C GLN A 97 -19.99 -3.70 18.75
N VAL A 98 -19.89 -4.21 17.51
CA VAL A 98 -20.44 -5.52 17.17
C VAL A 98 -19.35 -6.45 16.67
N ASN A 99 -19.36 -7.69 17.16
CA ASN A 99 -18.59 -8.80 16.62
C ASN A 99 -19.56 -9.67 15.80
N ASP A 100 -19.64 -9.40 14.49
CA ASP A 100 -20.66 -10.02 13.64
C ASP A 100 -20.13 -11.28 12.98
N THR A 101 -20.72 -12.43 13.27
CA THR A 101 -20.30 -13.72 12.73
C THR A 101 -20.69 -13.93 11.28
N SER A 102 -21.68 -13.21 10.76
CA SER A 102 -22.10 -13.30 9.35
C SER A 102 -21.06 -12.73 8.39
N LEU A 103 -20.21 -11.81 8.87
CA LEU A 103 -19.17 -11.17 8.07
C LEU A 103 -17.97 -12.06 7.76
N LEU A 104 -17.74 -13.11 8.55
CA LEU A 104 -16.69 -14.12 8.29
C LEU A 104 -16.93 -14.87 6.98
N ASN A 105 -18.22 -15.08 6.62
CA ASN A 105 -18.65 -15.90 5.50
C ASN A 105 -19.21 -15.11 4.31
N GLY A 106 -19.27 -13.79 4.39
CA GLY A 106 -19.81 -12.96 3.32
C GLY A 106 -19.97 -11.49 3.68
N THR A 107 -20.46 -10.71 2.73
CA THR A 107 -20.85 -9.31 2.94
C THR A 107 -22.33 -9.24 3.25
N VAL A 108 -22.69 -8.53 4.32
CA VAL A 108 -24.08 -8.10 4.52
C VAL A 108 -24.32 -6.94 3.56
N THR A 109 -25.08 -7.16 2.50
CA THR A 109 -25.36 -6.15 1.46
C THR A 109 -26.70 -5.45 1.64
N ASP A 110 -27.64 -6.11 2.28
CA ASP A 110 -28.99 -5.59 2.52
C ASP A 110 -29.10 -5.02 3.94
N ARG A 111 -29.87 -3.95 4.07
CA ARG A 111 -30.23 -3.43 5.40
C ARG A 111 -31.11 -4.46 6.13
N LYS A 112 -30.85 -4.63 7.40
CA LYS A 112 -31.54 -5.52 8.32
C LYS A 112 -32.13 -4.73 9.49
N ASN A 113 -32.81 -5.40 10.39
CA ASN A 113 -33.46 -4.74 11.52
C ASN A 113 -33.29 -5.59 12.79
N LEU A 114 -32.03 -5.80 13.22
CA LEU A 114 -31.71 -6.53 14.43
C LEU A 114 -31.86 -5.63 15.66
N LEU A 115 -32.84 -5.93 16.52
CA LEU A 115 -33.03 -5.21 17.78
C LEU A 115 -31.91 -5.59 18.75
N LEU A 116 -31.07 -4.61 19.14
CA LEU A 116 -30.00 -4.77 20.11
C LEU A 116 -30.35 -4.23 21.50
N VAL A 117 -30.98 -3.05 21.56
CA VAL A 117 -31.22 -2.40 22.85
C VAL A 117 -32.68 -1.98 22.97
N LYS A 118 -33.27 -2.29 24.16
CA LYS A 118 -34.57 -1.75 24.60
C LYS A 118 -34.34 -0.87 25.82
N ASP A 119 -34.43 0.44 25.66
CA ASP A 119 -34.38 1.41 26.75
C ASP A 119 -35.78 1.87 27.12
N ASN A 120 -36.39 1.24 28.12
CA ASN A 120 -37.76 1.57 28.56
C ASN A 120 -37.89 2.99 29.12
N SER A 121 -36.78 3.64 29.47
CA SER A 121 -36.80 5.03 29.91
C SER A 121 -36.97 6.02 28.73
N GLY A 122 -36.55 5.64 27.52
CA GLY A 122 -36.52 6.49 26.33
C GLY A 122 -35.66 7.74 26.47
N LYS A 123 -34.64 7.71 27.37
CA LYS A 123 -33.73 8.84 27.63
C LYS A 123 -32.36 8.68 27.01
N LEU A 124 -32.01 7.47 26.62
CA LEU A 124 -30.67 7.14 26.16
C LEU A 124 -30.55 7.21 24.64
N THR A 125 -29.35 7.48 24.19
CA THR A 125 -28.93 7.39 22.78
C THR A 125 -27.86 6.33 22.65
N PHE A 126 -27.91 5.58 21.55
CA PHE A 126 -26.88 4.59 21.23
C PHE A 126 -26.28 4.90 19.86
N GLU A 127 -24.95 4.86 19.78
CA GLU A 127 -24.19 5.14 18.56
C GLU A 127 -23.25 3.98 18.27
N GLY A 128 -23.12 3.65 16.98
CA GLY A 128 -22.13 2.67 16.53
C GLY A 128 -20.71 3.18 16.77
N LYS A 129 -19.82 2.27 17.12
CA LYS A 129 -18.40 2.55 17.30
C LYS A 129 -17.58 1.47 16.63
N ASP A 130 -16.51 1.88 15.95
CA ASP A 130 -15.62 0.99 15.24
C ASP A 130 -15.05 -0.13 16.11
N LEU A 131 -15.06 -1.34 15.59
CA LEU A 131 -14.41 -2.51 16.17
C LEU A 131 -13.33 -3.02 15.20
N ASN A 132 -12.08 -3.05 15.67
CA ASN A 132 -10.99 -3.79 15.07
C ASN A 132 -10.66 -4.96 16.01
N ASN A 133 -10.83 -6.18 15.54
CA ASN A 133 -10.59 -7.42 16.34
C ASN A 133 -9.23 -8.08 16.03
N GLY A 134 -8.34 -7.36 15.33
CA GLY A 134 -7.00 -7.83 14.97
C GLY A 134 -6.95 -8.70 13.71
N GLY A 135 -8.05 -8.78 12.96
CA GLY A 135 -8.11 -9.36 11.62
C GLY A 135 -7.71 -8.36 10.52
N ILE A 136 -8.44 -8.42 9.40
CA ILE A 136 -8.21 -7.57 8.21
C ILE A 136 -9.00 -6.27 8.27
N TRP A 137 -10.19 -6.33 8.91
CA TRP A 137 -11.20 -5.29 8.79
C TRP A 137 -11.37 -4.46 10.07
N THR A 138 -11.79 -3.24 9.88
CA THR A 138 -12.47 -2.42 10.89
C THR A 138 -13.95 -2.42 10.53
N PHE A 139 -14.80 -2.77 11.49
CA PHE A 139 -16.25 -2.83 11.36
C PHE A 139 -16.87 -1.61 12.00
N THR A 140 -17.78 -0.94 11.29
CA THR A 140 -18.51 0.23 11.76
C THR A 140 -20.01 -0.08 11.74
N PRO A 141 -20.65 -0.35 12.89
CA PRO A 141 -22.07 -0.66 12.94
C PRO A 141 -22.92 0.62 12.78
N GLU A 142 -23.96 0.55 11.96
CA GLU A 142 -25.01 1.57 11.89
C GLU A 142 -26.10 1.24 12.91
N ILE A 143 -26.19 2.04 13.99
CA ILE A 143 -27.19 1.91 15.03
C ILE A 143 -28.26 2.99 14.85
N GLU A 144 -29.51 2.56 14.65
CA GLU A 144 -30.62 3.47 14.43
C GLU A 144 -31.70 3.34 15.50
N ASN A 145 -32.28 4.49 15.88
CA ASN A 145 -33.47 4.50 16.73
C ASN A 145 -34.69 3.94 15.99
N GLY A 146 -35.51 3.15 16.67
CA GLY A 146 -36.67 2.46 16.07
C GLY A 146 -37.65 3.35 15.32
N LEU A 147 -37.72 4.64 15.65
CA LEU A 147 -38.54 5.61 14.89
C LEU A 147 -38.02 5.85 13.47
N ASN A 148 -36.76 5.56 13.21
CA ASN A 148 -36.13 5.72 11.90
C ASN A 148 -36.10 4.42 11.09
N VAL A 149 -36.29 3.28 11.77
CA VAL A 149 -36.22 1.95 11.14
C VAL A 149 -37.53 1.62 10.45
N LYS A 150 -37.45 1.14 9.20
CA LYS A 150 -38.60 0.86 8.36
C LYS A 150 -38.56 -0.54 7.79
N ASP A 151 -39.76 -1.12 7.60
CA ASP A 151 -39.93 -2.34 6.83
C ASP A 151 -39.78 -2.11 5.32
N ASN A 152 -39.82 -3.18 4.54
CA ASN A 152 -39.75 -3.10 3.06
C ASN A 152 -40.92 -2.33 2.41
N ALA A 153 -42.00 -2.09 3.14
CA ALA A 153 -43.14 -1.29 2.71
C ALA A 153 -43.02 0.18 3.10
N GLY A 154 -41.96 0.55 3.85
CA GLY A 154 -41.70 1.91 4.32
C GLY A 154 -42.39 2.30 5.64
N ASN A 155 -43.02 1.34 6.33
CA ASN A 155 -43.63 1.59 7.64
C ASN A 155 -42.57 1.56 8.75
N VAL A 156 -42.69 2.47 9.73
CA VAL A 156 -41.87 2.43 10.95
C VAL A 156 -42.20 1.19 11.75
N ILE A 157 -41.20 0.41 12.13
CA ILE A 157 -41.37 -0.88 12.82
C ILE A 157 -41.05 -0.82 14.32
N GLY A 158 -40.28 0.14 14.76
CA GLY A 158 -39.86 0.26 16.15
C GLY A 158 -40.42 1.48 16.86
N SER A 159 -39.99 1.69 18.07
CA SER A 159 -40.35 2.81 18.95
C SER A 159 -39.13 3.62 19.34
N LYS A 160 -39.33 4.75 20.05
CA LYS A 160 -38.20 5.54 20.56
C LYS A 160 -37.36 4.83 21.62
N GLU A 161 -37.92 3.81 22.24
CA GLU A 161 -37.29 2.96 23.25
C GLU A 161 -36.39 1.87 22.65
N GLU A 162 -36.44 1.68 21.31
CA GLU A 162 -35.77 0.57 20.64
C GLU A 162 -34.65 1.05 19.74
N TRP A 163 -33.52 0.31 19.77
CA TRP A 163 -32.32 0.61 18.98
C TRP A 163 -31.88 -0.64 18.21
N TYR A 164 -31.70 -0.46 16.92
CA TYR A 164 -31.48 -1.52 15.95
C TYR A 164 -30.12 -1.39 15.28
N LEU A 165 -29.44 -2.52 15.07
CA LEU A 165 -28.37 -2.64 14.12
C LEU A 165 -29.00 -2.82 12.73
N THR A 166 -28.74 -1.88 11.83
CA THR A 166 -29.35 -1.88 10.49
C THR A 166 -28.37 -2.20 9.39
N HIS A 167 -27.09 -1.94 9.60
CA HIS A 167 -26.02 -2.23 8.66
C HIS A 167 -24.67 -2.29 9.38
N ILE A 168 -23.69 -2.93 8.73
CA ILE A 168 -22.29 -2.90 9.17
C ILE A 168 -21.41 -2.55 7.98
N ASP A 169 -20.81 -1.38 8.02
CA ASP A 169 -19.74 -1.01 7.08
C ASP A 169 -18.44 -1.68 7.49
N ARG A 170 -17.60 -1.98 6.51
CA ARG A 170 -16.25 -2.45 6.74
C ARG A 170 -15.24 -1.70 5.90
N SER A 171 -14.11 -1.39 6.51
CA SER A 171 -12.94 -0.82 5.84
C SER A 171 -11.70 -1.65 6.19
N VAL A 172 -10.71 -1.63 5.32
CA VAL A 172 -9.41 -2.25 5.63
C VAL A 172 -8.83 -1.53 6.84
N ASN A 173 -8.41 -2.28 7.87
CA ASN A 173 -7.80 -1.67 9.04
C ASN A 173 -6.38 -1.13 8.75
N ASN A 174 -5.89 -0.28 9.64
CA ASN A 174 -4.60 0.41 9.46
C ASN A 174 -3.41 -0.55 9.31
N ASP A 175 -3.39 -1.66 10.04
CA ASP A 175 -2.29 -2.62 9.99
C ASP A 175 -2.27 -3.39 8.67
N THR A 176 -3.44 -3.78 8.17
CA THR A 176 -3.60 -4.42 6.86
C THR A 176 -3.28 -3.44 5.72
N GLN A 177 -3.69 -2.17 5.84
CA GLN A 177 -3.39 -1.16 4.82
C GLN A 177 -1.88 -1.00 4.61
N VAL A 178 -1.08 -1.09 5.66
CA VAL A 178 0.38 -1.05 5.57
C VAL A 178 0.94 -2.21 4.73
N LEU A 179 0.36 -3.41 4.81
CA LEU A 179 0.78 -4.54 3.96
C LEU A 179 0.45 -4.28 2.47
N LEU A 180 -0.68 -3.63 2.19
CA LEU A 180 -1.07 -3.23 0.84
C LEU A 180 -0.14 -2.14 0.29
N ASP A 181 0.16 -1.11 1.09
CA ASP A 181 1.04 0.00 0.71
C ASP A 181 2.49 -0.47 0.48
N GLY A 182 2.93 -1.50 1.21
CA GLY A 182 4.21 -2.16 1.00
C GLY A 182 4.35 -2.80 -0.38
N SER A 183 3.25 -3.31 -0.94
CA SER A 183 3.21 -3.80 -2.32
C SER A 183 3.43 -2.67 -3.34
N ASP A 184 2.90 -1.47 -3.07
CA ASP A 184 3.01 -0.30 -3.94
C ASP A 184 4.43 0.26 -3.93
N SER A 185 5.06 0.36 -2.76
CA SER A 185 6.44 0.84 -2.64
C SER A 185 7.43 -0.07 -3.36
N SER A 186 7.25 -1.39 -3.26
CA SER A 186 8.08 -2.37 -3.96
C SER A 186 7.91 -2.29 -5.49
N TYR A 187 6.68 -2.08 -5.98
CA TYR A 187 6.43 -1.83 -7.41
C TYR A 187 7.11 -0.54 -7.88
N ALA A 188 6.99 0.55 -7.12
CA ALA A 188 7.62 1.82 -7.44
C ALA A 188 9.16 1.68 -7.56
N MET A 189 9.78 0.97 -6.64
CA MET A 189 11.22 0.71 -6.67
C MET A 189 11.61 -0.12 -7.90
N TRP A 190 10.86 -1.19 -8.22
CA TRP A 190 11.11 -1.99 -9.42
C TRP A 190 10.97 -1.18 -10.70
N ARG A 191 9.90 -0.37 -10.83
CA ARG A 191 9.67 0.49 -12.00
C ARG A 191 10.86 1.41 -12.25
N ASN A 192 11.45 1.95 -11.19
CA ASN A 192 12.60 2.85 -11.31
C ASN A 192 13.90 2.15 -11.78
N THR A 193 14.03 0.84 -11.58
CA THR A 193 15.20 0.10 -12.07
C THR A 193 15.22 -0.11 -13.58
N ASN A 194 14.08 0.09 -14.25
CA ASN A 194 13.92 -0.08 -15.70
C ASN A 194 14.18 1.22 -16.47
N ASP A 195 15.14 1.97 -16.02
CA ASP A 195 15.48 3.27 -16.57
C ASP A 195 16.27 3.19 -17.90
N THR A 196 16.50 4.33 -18.52
CA THR A 196 17.18 4.41 -19.82
C THR A 196 18.66 4.01 -19.71
N LEU A 197 19.21 3.41 -20.74
CA LEU A 197 20.64 3.08 -20.81
C LEU A 197 21.52 4.32 -20.72
N ARG A 198 21.04 5.48 -21.23
CA ARG A 198 21.74 6.77 -21.12
C ARG A 198 22.08 7.12 -19.67
N LYS A 199 21.22 6.78 -18.72
CA LYS A 199 21.49 6.97 -17.28
C LYS A 199 22.56 6.03 -16.76
N HIS A 200 22.73 4.86 -17.36
CA HIS A 200 23.71 3.87 -16.93
C HIS A 200 25.10 4.11 -17.49
N LEU A 201 25.20 4.54 -18.74
CA LEU A 201 26.47 4.61 -19.49
C LEU A 201 26.95 6.03 -19.77
N GLY A 202 26.21 7.06 -19.34
CA GLY A 202 26.40 8.40 -19.85
C GLY A 202 26.02 8.45 -21.33
N ASP A 203 26.43 9.49 -21.99
CA ASP A 203 26.27 9.59 -23.46
C ASP A 203 27.34 8.75 -24.15
N LEU A 204 26.98 7.55 -24.61
CA LEU A 204 27.88 6.71 -25.42
C LEU A 204 28.37 7.40 -26.70
N HIS A 205 27.76 8.52 -27.13
CA HIS A 205 28.20 9.33 -28.25
C HIS A 205 29.57 9.98 -28.02
N TYR A 206 30.02 10.11 -26.75
CA TYR A 206 31.38 10.62 -26.42
C TYR A 206 32.43 9.52 -26.35
N ARG A 207 32.02 8.28 -26.51
CA ARG A 207 32.92 7.13 -26.48
C ARG A 207 33.90 7.19 -27.64
N THR A 208 35.11 6.66 -27.37
CA THR A 208 36.07 6.40 -28.44
C THR A 208 35.56 5.27 -29.34
N ASN A 209 35.05 5.62 -30.52
CA ASN A 209 34.48 4.68 -31.49
C ASN A 209 35.58 3.84 -32.19
N LYS A 210 36.26 2.99 -31.42
CA LYS A 210 37.30 2.08 -31.94
C LYS A 210 37.03 0.65 -31.44
N LYS A 211 37.27 -0.30 -32.32
CA LYS A 211 37.20 -1.72 -31.94
C LYS A 211 38.14 -2.04 -30.78
N GLY A 212 37.65 -2.79 -29.81
CA GLY A 212 38.44 -3.30 -28.70
C GLY A 212 38.57 -2.35 -27.53
N VAL A 213 38.03 -1.11 -27.58
CA VAL A 213 37.97 -0.25 -26.40
C VAL A 213 37.08 -0.89 -25.34
N GLU A 214 37.58 -1.00 -24.14
CA GLU A 214 36.91 -1.52 -22.97
C GLU A 214 36.57 -0.37 -22.03
N GLY A 215 35.50 -0.51 -21.26
CA GLY A 215 35.10 0.50 -20.29
C GLY A 215 34.60 -0.12 -18.98
N ILE A 216 34.97 0.51 -17.88
CA ILE A 216 34.37 0.27 -16.57
C ILE A 216 33.62 1.55 -16.17
N TRP A 217 32.43 1.37 -15.63
CA TRP A 217 31.63 2.49 -15.17
C TRP A 217 30.96 2.20 -13.82
N ALA A 218 30.74 3.26 -13.07
CA ALA A 218 29.96 3.22 -11.84
C ALA A 218 28.86 4.29 -11.89
N HIS A 219 27.71 3.98 -11.38
CA HIS A 219 26.55 4.85 -11.38
C HIS A 219 25.82 4.82 -10.04
N TYR A 220 25.39 5.96 -9.58
CA TYR A 220 24.54 6.17 -8.40
C TYR A 220 23.22 6.77 -8.83
N THR A 221 22.13 6.23 -8.26
CA THR A 221 20.79 6.80 -8.36
C THR A 221 20.22 6.93 -6.95
N GLY A 222 19.80 8.13 -6.56
CA GLY A 222 19.12 8.37 -5.29
C GLY A 222 17.94 9.29 -5.46
N GLY A 223 16.88 9.07 -4.69
CA GLY A 223 15.66 9.86 -4.86
C GLY A 223 14.55 9.56 -3.86
N LYS A 224 13.39 10.13 -4.16
CA LYS A 224 12.13 9.89 -3.45
C LYS A 224 11.00 9.61 -4.41
N PHE A 225 10.19 8.60 -4.06
CA PHE A 225 8.86 8.39 -4.62
C PHE A 225 7.80 8.82 -3.64
N GLY A 226 6.60 9.05 -4.14
CA GLY A 226 5.38 9.14 -3.35
C GLY A 226 4.21 8.61 -4.15
N GLY A 227 3.27 8.00 -3.45
CA GLY A 227 2.02 7.49 -3.99
C GLY A 227 0.92 7.61 -2.95
N SER A 228 -0.27 7.10 -3.26
CA SER A 228 -1.33 6.98 -2.26
C SER A 228 -0.87 6.02 -1.17
N GLY A 229 -0.80 6.50 0.07
CA GLY A 229 -0.46 5.68 1.25
C GLY A 229 1.02 5.54 1.57
N PHE A 230 1.96 6.00 0.72
CA PHE A 230 3.39 5.88 1.02
C PHE A 230 4.25 7.02 0.49
N ASP A 231 5.35 7.27 1.20
CA ASP A 231 6.53 8.03 0.77
C ASP A 231 7.76 7.15 0.90
N SER A 232 8.59 7.06 -0.15
CA SER A 232 9.78 6.20 -0.13
C SER A 232 11.02 6.95 -0.60
N SER A 233 12.11 6.76 0.11
CA SER A 233 13.45 7.18 -0.30
C SER A 233 14.28 5.97 -0.71
N TYR A 234 15.17 6.12 -1.69
CA TYR A 234 15.99 5.02 -2.17
C TYR A 234 17.38 5.47 -2.60
N ASN A 235 18.30 4.50 -2.56
CA ASN A 235 19.66 4.63 -3.07
C ASN A 235 20.03 3.36 -3.83
N MET A 236 20.55 3.50 -5.04
CA MET A 236 20.97 2.40 -5.91
C MET A 236 22.37 2.68 -6.45
N TYR A 237 23.17 1.65 -6.51
CA TYR A 237 24.54 1.67 -7.01
C TYR A 237 24.69 0.61 -8.08
N GLN A 238 25.28 0.98 -9.20
CA GLN A 238 25.57 0.08 -10.29
C GLN A 238 27.06 0.11 -10.62
N LEU A 239 27.58 -1.04 -11.01
CA LEU A 239 28.92 -1.20 -11.53
C LEU A 239 28.84 -2.03 -12.79
N GLY A 240 29.42 -1.55 -13.88
CA GLY A 240 29.36 -2.22 -15.17
C GLY A 240 30.69 -2.22 -15.90
N TYR A 241 30.75 -3.16 -16.84
CA TYR A 241 31.84 -3.33 -17.80
C TYR A 241 31.27 -3.54 -19.18
N ASP A 242 31.91 -2.94 -20.16
CA ASP A 242 31.58 -3.16 -21.58
C ASP A 242 32.80 -3.13 -22.49
N LYS A 243 32.57 -3.64 -23.69
CA LYS A 243 33.57 -3.74 -24.73
C LYS A 243 32.98 -3.38 -26.09
N ALA A 244 33.69 -2.54 -26.83
CA ALA A 244 33.36 -2.26 -28.21
C ALA A 244 33.81 -3.43 -29.12
N ASP A 245 32.83 -4.11 -29.74
CA ASP A 245 33.10 -5.12 -30.75
C ASP A 245 33.62 -4.47 -32.04
N ASN A 246 33.06 -3.31 -32.41
CA ASN A 246 33.48 -2.50 -33.53
C ASN A 246 33.15 -1.02 -33.26
N ALA A 247 33.33 -0.15 -34.27
CA ALA A 247 33.06 1.29 -34.14
C ALA A 247 31.57 1.60 -33.85
N LYS A 248 30.64 0.65 -34.10
CA LYS A 248 29.18 0.87 -34.02
C LYS A 248 28.49 0.04 -32.97
N SER A 249 29.13 -0.98 -32.41
CA SER A 249 28.48 -1.87 -31.43
C SER A 249 29.30 -2.05 -30.16
N THR A 250 28.60 -2.03 -29.02
CA THR A 250 29.15 -2.26 -27.69
C THR A 250 28.24 -3.21 -26.92
N TYR A 251 28.84 -4.12 -26.19
CA TYR A 251 28.15 -5.07 -25.33
C TYR A 251 28.72 -5.00 -23.91
N GLY A 252 27.88 -5.15 -22.94
CA GLY A 252 28.32 -5.09 -21.57
C GLY A 252 27.40 -5.81 -20.60
N PHE A 253 27.84 -5.82 -19.36
CA PHE A 253 27.05 -6.30 -18.23
C PHE A 253 27.20 -5.35 -17.05
N ALA A 254 26.19 -5.35 -16.15
CA ALA A 254 26.25 -4.57 -14.92
C ALA A 254 25.63 -5.36 -13.75
N LEU A 255 26.12 -5.04 -12.56
CA LEU A 255 25.53 -5.42 -11.29
C LEU A 255 24.98 -4.22 -10.58
N GLU A 256 23.85 -4.35 -9.92
CA GLU A 256 23.16 -3.29 -9.21
C GLU A 256 22.81 -3.76 -7.80
N SER A 257 22.98 -2.87 -6.84
CA SER A 257 22.51 -3.04 -5.46
C SER A 257 21.78 -1.78 -5.02
N GLY A 258 20.61 -1.95 -4.41
CA GLY A 258 19.78 -0.84 -3.96
C GLY A 258 19.13 -1.08 -2.62
N THR A 259 18.81 0.02 -1.94
CA THR A 259 18.03 0.02 -0.70
C THR A 259 16.96 1.09 -0.77
N GLY A 260 15.76 0.77 -0.27
CA GLY A 260 14.65 1.68 -0.09
C GLY A 260 14.21 1.75 1.36
N HIS A 261 13.63 2.87 1.73
CA HIS A 261 12.92 3.05 2.99
C HIS A 261 11.61 3.75 2.69
N ALA A 262 10.51 3.12 3.06
CA ALA A 262 9.17 3.64 2.89
C ALA A 262 8.54 3.97 4.23
N ASP A 263 7.87 5.12 4.30
CA ASP A 263 7.01 5.55 5.38
C ASP A 263 5.55 5.41 4.92
N TYR A 264 4.75 4.70 5.69
CA TYR A 264 3.31 4.53 5.51
C TYR A 264 2.57 5.29 6.60
N SER A 265 1.27 5.57 6.43
CA SER A 265 0.49 6.31 7.43
C SER A 265 0.55 5.66 8.82
N PHE A 266 0.56 4.32 8.89
CA PHE A 266 0.61 3.55 10.13
C PHE A 266 1.72 2.49 10.13
N GLY A 267 2.85 2.76 9.47
CA GLY A 267 3.91 1.78 9.39
C GLY A 267 5.16 2.26 8.67
N SER A 268 6.09 1.33 8.45
CA SER A 268 7.29 1.57 7.66
C SER A 268 7.71 0.33 6.88
N GLY A 269 8.43 0.54 5.77
CA GLY A 269 8.99 -0.51 4.94
C GLY A 269 10.48 -0.32 4.68
N LYS A 270 11.15 -1.44 4.40
CA LYS A 270 12.52 -1.44 3.88
C LYS A 270 12.61 -2.38 2.71
N ASP A 271 13.12 -1.89 1.60
CA ASP A 271 13.35 -2.67 0.40
C ASP A 271 14.85 -2.83 0.17
N LYS A 272 15.25 -4.00 -0.32
CA LYS A 272 16.59 -4.28 -0.83
C LYS A 272 16.47 -4.85 -2.22
N LEU A 273 17.33 -4.38 -3.10
CA LEU A 273 17.43 -4.85 -4.47
C LEU A 273 18.83 -5.37 -4.72
N PHE A 274 18.91 -6.50 -5.42
CA PHE A 274 20.11 -6.93 -6.11
C PHE A 274 19.75 -7.39 -7.52
N SER A 275 20.44 -6.87 -8.54
CA SER A 275 20.18 -7.25 -9.93
C SER A 275 21.43 -7.34 -10.78
N GLY A 276 21.31 -8.10 -11.87
CA GLY A 276 22.28 -8.18 -12.93
C GLY A 276 21.64 -7.86 -14.28
N SER A 277 22.37 -7.23 -15.17
CA SER A 277 21.91 -6.90 -16.51
C SER A 277 22.97 -7.17 -17.57
N PHE A 278 22.49 -7.54 -18.76
CA PHE A 278 23.26 -7.52 -20.00
C PHE A 278 22.67 -6.48 -20.93
N TYR A 279 23.54 -5.78 -21.66
CA TYR A 279 23.10 -4.77 -22.59
C TYR A 279 23.95 -4.74 -23.87
N GLY A 280 23.34 -4.19 -24.91
CA GLY A 280 24.00 -3.93 -26.19
C GLY A 280 23.54 -2.61 -26.75
N THR A 281 24.47 -1.85 -27.33
CA THR A 281 24.21 -0.58 -28.02
C THR A 281 24.74 -0.65 -29.43
N TRP A 282 23.93 -0.21 -30.39
CA TRP A 282 24.27 -0.08 -31.79
C TRP A 282 24.07 1.36 -32.25
N THR A 283 25.09 1.97 -32.87
CA THR A 283 25.04 3.34 -33.33
C THR A 283 25.13 3.42 -34.87
N GLY A 284 24.30 4.25 -35.48
CA GLY A 284 24.34 4.58 -36.94
C GLY A 284 25.25 5.76 -37.27
N ASP A 285 25.67 5.87 -38.53
CA ASP A 285 26.45 6.98 -39.02
C ASP A 285 25.65 8.30 -39.10
N ASP A 286 24.32 8.19 -39.01
CA ASP A 286 23.37 9.30 -39.06
C ASP A 286 22.96 9.84 -37.70
N GLY A 287 23.69 9.44 -36.63
CA GLY A 287 23.41 9.81 -35.24
C GLY A 287 22.28 9.00 -34.56
N SER A 288 21.79 7.98 -35.24
CA SER A 288 20.81 7.04 -34.61
C SER A 288 21.50 6.06 -33.69
N TYR A 289 20.75 5.55 -32.70
CA TYR A 289 21.18 4.46 -31.85
C TYR A 289 20.02 3.52 -31.51
N THR A 290 20.36 2.31 -31.15
CA THR A 290 19.46 1.33 -30.58
C THR A 290 20.12 0.71 -29.36
N ASP A 291 19.42 0.73 -28.22
CA ASP A 291 19.86 0.12 -26.99
C ASP A 291 18.92 -1.00 -26.60
N VAL A 292 19.49 -2.14 -26.18
CA VAL A 292 18.74 -3.28 -25.64
C VAL A 292 19.34 -3.66 -24.30
N VAL A 293 18.48 -3.79 -23.28
CA VAL A 293 18.87 -4.23 -21.93
C VAL A 293 18.00 -5.39 -21.49
N ALA A 294 18.62 -6.45 -21.00
CA ALA A 294 17.95 -7.54 -20.30
C ALA A 294 18.42 -7.57 -18.85
N LYS A 295 17.49 -7.55 -17.91
CA LYS A 295 17.77 -7.48 -16.46
C LYS A 295 17.06 -8.59 -15.72
N ILE A 296 17.73 -9.15 -14.70
CA ILE A 296 17.16 -10.05 -13.70
C ILE A 296 17.55 -9.55 -12.31
N GLY A 297 16.60 -9.56 -11.39
CA GLY A 297 16.85 -9.11 -10.03
C GLY A 297 15.97 -9.80 -8.99
N GLN A 298 16.30 -9.54 -7.73
CA GLN A 298 15.55 -9.94 -6.56
C GLN A 298 15.30 -8.70 -5.69
N PHE A 299 14.07 -8.60 -5.21
CA PHE A 299 13.64 -7.63 -4.21
C PHE A 299 13.31 -8.36 -2.92
N ASP A 300 13.85 -7.90 -1.81
CA ASP A 300 13.51 -8.32 -0.46
C ASP A 300 12.82 -7.13 0.22
N ALA A 301 11.62 -7.34 0.74
CA ALA A 301 10.85 -6.31 1.45
C ALA A 301 10.60 -6.73 2.89
N ASP A 302 10.83 -5.82 3.82
CA ASP A 302 10.50 -5.92 5.24
C ASP A 302 9.49 -4.84 5.58
N ILE A 303 8.33 -5.20 6.14
CA ILE A 303 7.22 -4.29 6.46
C ILE A 303 6.90 -4.38 7.94
N LYS A 304 6.55 -3.24 8.55
CA LYS A 304 6.09 -3.13 9.94
C LYS A 304 4.91 -2.19 10.02
N SER A 305 3.83 -2.63 10.64
CA SER A 305 2.71 -1.76 10.99
C SER A 305 2.78 -1.30 12.45
N TYR A 306 2.08 -0.21 12.77
CA TYR A 306 2.03 0.46 14.08
C TYR A 306 0.59 0.84 14.46
N GLY A 307 -0.42 0.20 13.87
CA GLY A 307 -1.83 0.39 14.22
C GLY A 307 -2.20 -0.25 15.57
N ASP A 308 -3.48 -0.59 15.72
CA ASP A 308 -4.00 -1.16 16.97
C ASP A 308 -3.46 -2.57 17.25
N TYR A 309 -3.14 -3.31 16.19
CA TYR A 309 -2.59 -4.67 16.26
C TYR A 309 -1.31 -4.77 15.42
N PRO A 310 -0.19 -4.18 15.90
CA PRO A 310 1.04 -4.11 15.16
C PRO A 310 1.51 -5.46 14.61
N ASP A 311 1.92 -5.50 13.35
CA ASP A 311 2.34 -6.71 12.66
C ASP A 311 3.65 -6.51 11.89
N LYS A 312 4.27 -7.59 11.46
CA LYS A 312 5.49 -7.58 10.64
C LYS A 312 5.39 -8.62 9.57
N ALA A 313 5.96 -8.28 8.41
CA ALA A 313 6.07 -9.19 7.29
C ALA A 313 7.40 -9.03 6.58
N SER A 314 7.88 -10.12 5.98
CA SER A 314 9.03 -10.11 5.09
C SER A 314 8.74 -11.00 3.90
N TYR A 315 9.02 -10.52 2.70
CA TYR A 315 8.82 -11.29 1.48
C TYR A 315 9.86 -11.00 0.41
N LYS A 316 9.88 -11.84 -0.63
CA LYS A 316 10.83 -11.74 -1.74
C LYS A 316 10.10 -11.86 -3.07
N ASN A 317 10.49 -11.00 -4.02
CA ASN A 317 10.05 -11.07 -5.41
C ASN A 317 11.26 -11.23 -6.33
N ARG A 318 11.09 -11.97 -7.42
CA ARG A 318 12.01 -11.96 -8.55
C ARG A 318 11.49 -11.02 -9.62
N ALA A 319 12.41 -10.27 -10.22
CA ALA A 319 12.09 -9.30 -11.26
C ALA A 319 12.86 -9.61 -12.54
N TYR A 320 12.19 -9.49 -13.66
CA TYR A 320 12.75 -9.70 -14.99
C TYR A 320 12.31 -8.54 -15.87
N SER A 321 13.20 -8.02 -16.70
CA SER A 321 12.80 -7.04 -17.71
C SER A 321 13.68 -7.12 -18.96
N VAL A 322 13.09 -6.72 -20.08
CA VAL A 322 13.79 -6.43 -21.33
C VAL A 322 13.30 -5.08 -21.80
N SER A 323 14.22 -4.20 -22.16
CA SER A 323 13.91 -2.92 -22.77
C SER A 323 14.59 -2.75 -24.10
N ILE A 324 13.95 -2.05 -25.01
CA ILE A 324 14.52 -1.56 -26.26
C ILE A 324 14.26 -0.07 -26.36
N GLU A 325 15.32 0.70 -26.63
CA GLU A 325 15.25 2.13 -26.88
C GLU A 325 15.85 2.46 -28.24
N TYR A 326 15.17 3.33 -28.97
CA TYR A 326 15.68 3.92 -30.19
C TYR A 326 15.69 5.44 -30.06
N GLY A 327 16.79 6.06 -30.47
CA GLY A 327 16.90 7.51 -30.52
C GLY A 327 17.77 7.97 -31.67
N LYS A 328 17.73 9.29 -31.94
CA LYS A 328 18.55 9.89 -32.98
C LYS A 328 18.96 11.27 -32.57
N THR A 329 20.26 11.50 -32.43
CA THR A 329 20.81 12.85 -32.23
C THR A 329 20.78 13.63 -33.53
N ILE A 330 20.10 14.76 -33.54
CA ILE A 330 19.99 15.71 -34.66
C ILE A 330 20.70 17.02 -34.27
N GLU A 331 21.79 17.31 -34.91
CA GLU A 331 22.49 18.58 -34.71
C GLU A 331 21.75 19.69 -35.44
N LEU A 332 21.24 20.67 -34.69
CA LEU A 332 20.52 21.83 -35.23
C LEU A 332 21.46 22.95 -35.68
N SER A 333 22.64 23.02 -35.06
CA SER A 333 23.64 24.03 -35.38
C SER A 333 25.05 23.60 -34.97
N GLU A 334 25.91 23.33 -35.89
CA GLU A 334 27.34 23.04 -35.64
C GLU A 334 28.07 24.19 -34.93
N LYS A 335 27.70 25.46 -35.21
CA LYS A 335 28.31 26.63 -34.58
C LYS A 335 28.06 26.71 -33.08
N SER A 336 26.84 26.44 -32.67
CA SER A 336 26.42 26.51 -31.25
C SER A 336 26.52 25.20 -30.56
N GLY A 337 26.67 24.07 -31.27
CA GLY A 337 26.61 22.73 -30.73
C GLY A 337 25.21 22.32 -30.24
N THR A 338 24.17 23.02 -30.70
CA THR A 338 22.78 22.75 -30.27
C THR A 338 22.28 21.49 -30.94
N PHE A 339 21.68 20.62 -30.15
CA PHE A 339 21.11 19.35 -30.63
C PHE A 339 19.75 19.08 -30.04
N VAL A 340 18.99 18.22 -30.70
CA VAL A 340 17.79 17.58 -30.21
C VAL A 340 17.86 16.07 -30.48
N GLU A 341 17.38 15.26 -29.57
CA GLU A 341 17.40 13.79 -29.65
C GLU A 341 16.05 13.25 -29.28
N PRO A 342 15.13 13.01 -30.23
CA PRO A 342 13.92 12.27 -30.04
C PRO A 342 14.24 10.83 -29.66
N GLN A 343 13.42 10.28 -28.73
CA GLN A 343 13.59 8.94 -28.14
C GLN A 343 12.27 8.21 -28.07
N LEU A 344 12.31 6.92 -28.35
CA LEU A 344 11.22 5.96 -28.17
C LEU A 344 11.77 4.75 -27.43
N GLN A 345 11.08 4.31 -26.35
CA GLN A 345 11.47 3.12 -25.58
C GLN A 345 10.25 2.27 -25.29
N PHE A 346 10.45 0.97 -25.29
CA PHE A 346 9.50 -0.01 -24.82
C PHE A 346 10.17 -0.96 -23.83
N ILE A 347 9.51 -1.19 -22.70
CA ILE A 347 9.98 -2.06 -21.63
C ILE A 347 8.91 -3.12 -21.39
N ALA A 348 9.29 -4.39 -21.44
CA ALA A 348 8.48 -5.50 -21.00
C ALA A 348 9.12 -6.14 -19.76
N GLY A 349 8.35 -6.30 -18.70
CA GLY A 349 8.85 -6.82 -17.46
C GLY A 349 7.84 -7.64 -16.67
N ARG A 350 8.34 -8.38 -15.70
CA ARG A 350 7.55 -9.20 -14.79
C ARG A 350 8.12 -9.14 -13.38
N LEU A 351 7.27 -8.90 -12.42
CA LEU A 351 7.50 -9.12 -11.01
C LEU A 351 6.83 -10.44 -10.61
N SER A 352 7.55 -11.36 -9.95
CA SER A 352 6.96 -12.66 -9.53
C SER A 352 5.94 -12.46 -8.41
N SER A 353 5.08 -13.45 -8.22
CA SER A 353 4.25 -13.55 -7.01
C SER A 353 5.11 -13.76 -5.76
N SER A 354 4.55 -13.43 -4.62
CA SER A 354 5.06 -13.75 -3.28
C SER A 354 3.94 -14.30 -2.43
N GLU A 355 4.30 -15.24 -1.57
CA GLU A 355 3.42 -15.78 -0.53
C GLU A 355 4.19 -15.75 0.79
N TYR A 356 3.56 -15.24 1.83
CA TYR A 356 4.18 -15.12 3.15
C TYR A 356 3.13 -15.11 4.26
N THR A 357 3.59 -15.42 5.47
CA THR A 357 2.79 -15.31 6.69
C THR A 357 3.38 -14.22 7.57
N THR A 358 2.55 -13.35 8.11
CA THR A 358 2.98 -12.29 9.02
C THR A 358 3.26 -12.82 10.42
N ASP A 359 3.89 -12.02 11.29
CA ASP A 359 4.15 -12.41 12.69
C ASP A 359 2.85 -12.71 13.46
N ARG A 360 1.72 -12.11 13.08
CA ARG A 360 0.39 -12.38 13.68
C ARG A 360 -0.34 -13.58 13.06
N GLY A 361 0.24 -14.25 12.08
CA GLY A 361 -0.32 -15.45 11.45
C GLY A 361 -1.25 -15.17 10.27
N ASN A 362 -1.28 -13.95 9.74
CA ASN A 362 -2.03 -13.63 8.52
C ASN A 362 -1.29 -14.17 7.30
N ASN A 363 -1.96 -14.97 6.47
CA ASN A 363 -1.44 -15.47 5.20
C ASN A 363 -1.70 -14.46 4.10
N VAL A 364 -0.67 -14.08 3.38
CA VAL A 364 -0.74 -13.07 2.32
C VAL A 364 -0.18 -13.62 1.03
N TYR A 365 -0.98 -13.60 -0.01
CA TYR A 365 -0.58 -13.86 -1.38
C TYR A 365 -0.62 -12.56 -2.18
N VAL A 366 0.54 -12.17 -2.72
CA VAL A 366 0.68 -11.05 -3.63
C VAL A 366 0.98 -11.60 -5.02
N GLY A 367 0.05 -11.46 -5.93
CA GLY A 367 0.13 -11.98 -7.29
C GLY A 367 1.30 -11.41 -8.09
N GLY A 368 1.73 -12.14 -9.10
CA GLY A 368 2.73 -11.65 -10.05
C GLY A 368 2.15 -10.54 -10.92
N LEU A 369 3.00 -9.61 -11.34
CA LEU A 369 2.64 -8.47 -12.17
C LEU A 369 3.40 -8.50 -13.48
N ASN A 370 2.70 -8.36 -14.61
CA ASN A 370 3.31 -8.09 -15.91
C ASN A 370 3.20 -6.60 -16.21
N SER A 371 4.31 -6.01 -16.62
CA SER A 371 4.42 -4.58 -16.91
C SER A 371 4.88 -4.37 -18.34
N TYR A 372 4.25 -3.41 -19.02
CA TYR A 372 4.57 -3.02 -20.40
C TYR A 372 4.58 -1.49 -20.48
N ILE A 373 5.76 -0.89 -20.38
CA ILE A 373 5.89 0.58 -20.36
C ILE A 373 6.36 1.08 -21.71
N GLY A 374 5.59 1.97 -22.32
CA GLY A 374 5.98 2.77 -23.47
C GLY A 374 6.48 4.15 -23.03
N ARG A 375 7.58 4.62 -23.61
CA ARG A 375 8.11 5.98 -23.39
C ARG A 375 8.36 6.67 -24.71
N VAL A 376 7.86 7.89 -24.82
CA VAL A 376 8.19 8.83 -25.90
C VAL A 376 8.79 10.06 -25.25
N GLY A 377 9.93 10.50 -25.74
CA GLY A 377 10.59 11.65 -25.13
C GLY A 377 11.58 12.34 -26.07
N PHE A 378 12.22 13.34 -25.55
CA PHE A 378 13.34 14.00 -26.22
C PHE A 378 14.36 14.51 -25.21
N VAL A 379 15.58 14.66 -25.69
CA VAL A 379 16.64 15.41 -25.03
C VAL A 379 17.00 16.59 -25.94
N ALA A 380 17.16 17.77 -25.38
CA ALA A 380 17.62 18.97 -26.12
C ALA A 380 18.73 19.63 -25.32
N GLY A 381 19.80 19.98 -25.97
CA GLY A 381 20.97 20.51 -25.28
C GLY A 381 21.96 21.23 -26.15
N GLN A 382 23.08 21.56 -25.55
CA GLN A 382 24.17 22.23 -26.18
C GLN A 382 25.49 21.54 -25.83
N LYS A 383 26.24 21.16 -26.88
CA LYS A 383 27.59 20.59 -26.79
C LYS A 383 28.63 21.68 -26.86
N THR A 384 29.65 21.63 -26.02
CA THR A 384 30.82 22.49 -26.10
C THR A 384 31.87 21.91 -27.06
N LYS A 385 32.84 22.72 -27.48
CA LYS A 385 33.95 22.26 -28.33
C LYS A 385 34.83 21.20 -27.68
N ASP A 386 34.85 21.16 -26.35
CA ASP A 386 35.63 20.19 -25.55
C ASP A 386 34.90 18.84 -25.33
N GLY A 387 33.67 18.72 -25.89
CA GLY A 387 32.86 17.49 -25.76
C GLY A 387 32.09 17.39 -24.48
N ASN A 388 31.85 18.49 -23.75
CA ASN A 388 30.89 18.53 -22.63
C ASN A 388 29.52 18.93 -23.17
N ASP A 389 28.45 18.58 -22.47
CA ASP A 389 27.12 19.10 -22.76
C ASP A 389 26.33 19.46 -21.52
N VAL A 390 25.31 20.26 -21.74
CA VAL A 390 24.20 20.48 -20.81
C VAL A 390 22.92 20.24 -21.57
N TYR A 391 22.00 19.52 -20.98
CA TYR A 391 20.76 19.14 -21.63
C TYR A 391 19.53 19.23 -20.71
N PHE A 392 18.39 19.42 -21.32
CA PHE A 392 17.07 19.23 -20.78
C PHE A 392 16.47 17.96 -21.41
N LYS A 393 15.71 17.21 -20.63
CA LYS A 393 14.96 16.02 -21.09
C LYS A 393 13.50 16.11 -20.65
N ALA A 394 12.61 15.63 -21.52
CA ALA A 394 11.20 15.47 -21.20
C ALA A 394 10.67 14.19 -21.85
N SER A 395 9.81 13.48 -21.16
CA SER A 395 9.21 12.22 -21.62
C SER A 395 7.78 12.10 -21.14
N ALA A 396 6.93 11.44 -21.94
CA ALA A 396 5.66 10.89 -21.55
C ALA A 396 5.79 9.37 -21.51
N LEU A 397 5.28 8.76 -20.44
CA LEU A 397 5.33 7.33 -20.21
C LEU A 397 3.92 6.81 -19.93
N HIS A 398 3.67 5.56 -20.36
CA HIS A 398 2.41 4.88 -20.09
C HIS A 398 2.67 3.41 -19.75
N GLU A 399 2.09 2.93 -18.65
CA GLU A 399 2.03 1.52 -18.28
C GLU A 399 0.76 0.91 -18.86
N PHE A 400 0.89 -0.04 -19.79
CA PHE A 400 -0.21 -0.76 -20.43
C PHE A 400 -0.64 -2.02 -19.69
N GLY A 401 0.11 -2.45 -18.70
CA GLY A 401 -0.13 -3.60 -17.86
C GLY A 401 -0.27 -3.18 -16.40
N GLY A 402 0.37 -3.91 -15.50
CA GLY A 402 0.46 -3.48 -14.11
C GLY A 402 -0.66 -4.00 -13.21
N ILE A 403 -1.44 -4.98 -13.64
CA ILE A 403 -2.50 -5.57 -12.79
C ILE A 403 -1.88 -6.61 -11.86
N ARG A 404 -2.26 -6.54 -10.57
CA ARG A 404 -1.81 -7.45 -9.52
C ARG A 404 -2.94 -7.79 -8.57
N ASP A 405 -3.21 -9.08 -8.40
CA ASP A 405 -4.17 -9.57 -7.42
C ASP A 405 -3.50 -9.76 -6.07
N ILE A 406 -4.20 -9.40 -5.00
CA ILE A 406 -3.78 -9.61 -3.61
C ILE A 406 -4.88 -10.38 -2.90
N HIS A 407 -4.49 -11.43 -2.22
CA HIS A 407 -5.37 -12.24 -1.38
C HIS A 407 -4.77 -12.35 0.02
N MET A 408 -5.58 -12.11 1.03
CA MET A 408 -5.19 -12.23 2.43
C MET A 408 -6.20 -13.09 3.19
N GLU A 409 -5.71 -13.89 4.12
CA GLU A 409 -6.49 -14.64 5.09
C GLU A 409 -5.91 -14.41 6.47
N ALA A 410 -6.68 -13.79 7.34
CA ALA A 410 -6.27 -13.53 8.71
C ALA A 410 -6.39 -14.78 9.59
N ALA A 411 -5.66 -14.79 10.70
CA ALA A 411 -5.68 -15.90 11.65
C ALA A 411 -7.07 -16.16 12.26
N ASN A 412 -7.95 -15.15 12.28
CA ASN A 412 -9.34 -15.26 12.74
C ASN A 412 -10.32 -15.70 11.62
N GLY A 413 -9.85 -16.02 10.42
CA GLY A 413 -10.66 -16.47 9.28
C GLY A 413 -11.19 -15.36 8.37
N GLU A 414 -10.95 -14.10 8.67
CA GLU A 414 -11.31 -13.00 7.78
C GLU A 414 -10.51 -13.05 6.48
N THR A 415 -11.14 -12.72 5.36
CA THR A 415 -10.48 -12.74 4.04
C THR A 415 -10.61 -11.40 3.32
N LEU A 416 -9.59 -11.08 2.53
CA LEU A 416 -9.58 -9.96 1.58
C LEU A 416 -9.11 -10.47 0.22
N SER A 417 -9.85 -10.14 -0.83
CA SER A 417 -9.40 -10.31 -2.21
C SER A 417 -9.60 -9.00 -2.96
N MET A 418 -8.53 -8.50 -3.55
CA MET A 418 -8.57 -7.27 -4.34
C MET A 418 -7.60 -7.33 -5.51
N SER A 419 -7.83 -6.49 -6.49
CA SER A 419 -6.92 -6.26 -7.62
C SER A 419 -6.43 -4.83 -7.57
N LYS A 420 -5.12 -4.63 -7.67
CA LYS A 420 -4.50 -3.32 -7.88
C LYS A 420 -4.14 -3.17 -9.34
N ASP A 421 -4.46 -2.02 -9.90
CA ASP A 421 -4.15 -1.64 -11.27
C ASP A 421 -3.18 -0.45 -11.26
N TYR A 422 -1.96 -0.66 -11.75
CA TYR A 422 -0.93 0.37 -11.89
C TYR A 422 -0.85 0.92 -13.32
N SER A 423 -1.84 0.61 -14.19
CA SER A 423 -1.91 1.22 -15.52
C SER A 423 -2.15 2.72 -15.38
N ASP A 424 -1.20 3.49 -15.90
CA ASP A 424 -1.17 4.94 -15.66
C ASP A 424 -0.33 5.67 -16.71
N THR A 425 -0.53 6.97 -16.81
CA THR A 425 0.25 7.88 -17.66
C THR A 425 0.91 8.94 -16.81
N TRP A 426 2.22 9.07 -16.93
CA TRP A 426 2.99 10.11 -16.23
C TRP A 426 3.99 10.80 -17.17
N PHE A 427 4.47 11.92 -16.69
CA PHE A 427 5.46 12.73 -17.39
C PHE A 427 6.73 12.86 -16.56
N GLU A 428 7.88 12.86 -17.21
CA GLU A 428 9.18 13.08 -16.58
C GLU A 428 9.88 14.25 -17.21
N VAL A 429 10.49 15.10 -16.39
CA VAL A 429 11.37 16.17 -16.82
C VAL A 429 12.68 16.14 -16.05
N GLY A 430 13.75 16.57 -16.67
CA GLY A 430 15.05 16.62 -16.02
C GLY A 430 16.05 17.53 -16.75
N ILE A 431 17.09 17.86 -16.02
CA ILE A 431 18.27 18.57 -16.54
C ILE A 431 19.52 17.78 -16.20
N GLY A 432 20.50 17.79 -17.09
CA GLY A 432 21.72 17.03 -16.87
C GLY A 432 22.91 17.56 -17.64
N THR A 433 24.04 16.92 -17.44
CA THR A 433 25.31 17.25 -18.05
C THR A 433 26.17 16.00 -18.25
N ASN A 434 26.95 15.99 -19.33
CA ASN A 434 28.05 15.08 -19.53
C ASN A 434 29.35 15.91 -19.59
N ILE A 435 30.35 15.47 -18.82
CA ILE A 435 31.64 16.19 -18.70
C ILE A 435 32.77 15.23 -19.01
N LYS A 436 33.57 15.59 -20.01
CA LYS A 436 34.79 14.87 -20.33
C LYS A 436 35.89 15.28 -19.36
N LEU A 437 36.28 14.39 -18.47
CA LEU A 437 37.30 14.62 -17.44
C LEU A 437 38.71 14.45 -18.00
N SER A 438 38.87 13.52 -18.97
CA SER A 438 40.11 13.24 -19.66
C SER A 438 39.84 12.64 -21.05
N LYS A 439 40.90 12.19 -21.75
CA LYS A 439 40.72 11.48 -23.02
C LYS A 439 40.04 10.11 -22.87
N ALA A 440 40.02 9.56 -21.65
CA ALA A 440 39.53 8.22 -21.33
C ALA A 440 38.60 8.21 -20.14
N SER A 441 38.13 9.35 -19.63
CA SER A 441 37.21 9.38 -18.49
C SER A 441 36.16 10.45 -18.65
N TYR A 442 34.94 10.10 -18.20
CA TYR A 442 33.73 10.89 -18.34
C TYR A 442 32.96 10.88 -17.02
N PHE A 443 32.34 12.01 -16.70
CA PHE A 443 31.33 12.16 -15.67
C PHE A 443 30.00 12.47 -16.35
N TYR A 444 28.93 11.93 -15.83
CA TYR A 444 27.57 12.26 -16.24
C TYR A 444 26.66 12.37 -15.01
N GLY A 445 25.69 13.27 -15.09
CA GLY A 445 24.75 13.45 -14.00
C GLY A 445 23.52 14.21 -14.43
N ASP A 446 22.41 13.91 -13.80
CA ASP A 446 21.16 14.63 -13.99
C ASP A 446 20.30 14.64 -12.72
N ILE A 447 19.36 15.56 -12.69
CA ILE A 447 18.27 15.62 -11.73
C ILE A 447 16.95 15.59 -12.48
N GLU A 448 15.98 14.82 -11.96
CA GLU A 448 14.69 14.66 -12.59
C GLU A 448 13.54 14.57 -11.59
N ARG A 449 12.35 14.78 -12.11
CA ARG A 449 11.07 14.66 -11.41
C ARG A 449 10.00 14.10 -12.33
N SER A 450 9.02 13.36 -11.80
CA SER A 450 7.81 12.99 -12.53
C SER A 450 6.56 13.64 -11.94
N PHE A 451 5.48 13.67 -12.71
CA PHE A 451 4.18 14.20 -12.33
C PHE A 451 3.07 13.60 -13.19
N GLY A 452 1.83 13.65 -12.69
CA GLY A 452 0.62 13.25 -13.40
C GLY A 452 0.24 11.78 -13.24
N GLY A 453 1.02 10.98 -12.52
CA GLY A 453 0.69 9.60 -12.22
C GLY A 453 0.37 9.39 -10.74
N GLU A 454 -0.22 8.23 -10.40
CA GLU A 454 -0.50 7.84 -9.01
C GLU A 454 0.79 7.65 -8.19
N ILE A 455 1.85 7.16 -8.83
CA ILE A 455 3.17 7.05 -8.21
C ILE A 455 4.10 8.04 -8.89
N GLU A 456 4.52 9.03 -8.13
CA GLU A 456 5.39 10.11 -8.62
C GLU A 456 6.82 9.98 -8.09
N LYS A 457 7.79 10.20 -8.96
CA LYS A 457 9.16 10.48 -8.61
C LYS A 457 9.25 11.94 -8.15
N LYS A 458 9.23 12.19 -6.83
CA LYS A 458 9.29 13.55 -6.26
C LYS A 458 10.57 14.27 -6.65
N TRP A 459 11.67 13.55 -6.65
CA TRP A 459 12.97 13.93 -7.23
C TRP A 459 13.86 12.70 -7.36
N GLN A 460 14.78 12.74 -8.29
CA GLN A 460 15.86 11.76 -8.45
C GLN A 460 17.12 12.46 -8.91
N ILE A 461 18.25 12.05 -8.36
CA ILE A 461 19.58 12.43 -8.80
C ILE A 461 20.26 11.18 -9.36
N ASN A 462 20.85 11.32 -10.53
CA ASN A 462 21.70 10.33 -11.18
C ASN A 462 23.10 10.90 -11.28
N ALA A 463 24.13 10.13 -10.96
CA ALA A 463 25.53 10.53 -11.14
C ALA A 463 26.37 9.30 -11.46
N GLY A 464 27.24 9.41 -12.44
CA GLY A 464 28.10 8.31 -12.82
C GLY A 464 29.44 8.76 -13.40
N VAL A 465 30.36 7.81 -13.41
CA VAL A 465 31.69 7.97 -14.01
C VAL A 465 32.02 6.77 -14.88
N ARG A 466 32.73 7.01 -15.96
CA ARG A 466 33.19 6.00 -16.90
C ARG A 466 34.67 6.17 -17.17
N PHE A 467 35.39 5.07 -17.25
CA PHE A 467 36.80 4.98 -17.62
C PHE A 467 36.98 4.02 -18.80
N GLU A 468 37.65 4.44 -19.82
CA GLU A 468 38.00 3.64 -21.02
C GLU A 468 39.48 3.29 -21.03
N PHE A 469 39.82 2.10 -21.56
CA PHE A 469 41.18 1.61 -21.68
C PHE A 469 41.34 0.62 -22.84
#